data_e7c73c67ac84e0211c63f64ce1ceca06
#
_entry.id   e7c73c67ac84e0211c63f64ce1ceca06
#
_cell.length_a   1.000
_cell.length_b   1.000
_cell.length_c   1.000
_cell.angle_alpha   90.00
_cell.angle_beta   90.00
_cell.angle_gamma   90.00
#
_symmetry.space_group_name_H-M   'P 1'
#
loop_
_entity.id
_entity.type
_entity.pdbx_description
1 polymer ?
#
loop_
_entity_poly.entity_id
_entity_poly.type
_entity_poly.pdbx_seq_one_letter_code
_entity_poly.pdbx_strand_id
1 'polypeptide(L)'
;MKNMICTFGDSIMKGVVSSQKDASGKPLYQVSEQSFVNRCGRRLGISIRNFACYGSTTTQGMKYINRHEKEVKEADYILFEYGGNDCDYDWKSVAATPHEMHLPKNPLDVFVSQYQDLIKKIRNLKGNPVIMSLPLIDPDRFFDHLSAGLNRDNILSWLGGRTMHLYQWHEMYNVELFKMARRLRVPIIDVTSPFLELRNYSDYLCDDGIHPNEKGHALIAETIENNFGAIFV
;
A
#
# COMPACT_ATOMS: atom_id res chain seq x y z
N MET A 1 18.10 -8.22 -22.31
CA MET A 1 17.75 -9.13 -21.21
C MET A 1 16.28 -8.87 -20.87
N LYS A 2 15.45 -9.89 -20.61
CA LYS A 2 14.07 -9.65 -20.19
C LYS A 2 14.12 -9.31 -18.69
N ASN A 3 13.96 -8.04 -18.37
CA ASN A 3 13.89 -7.63 -16.96
C ASN A 3 12.63 -8.26 -16.35
N MET A 4 12.79 -9.10 -15.35
CA MET A 4 11.70 -9.71 -14.60
C MET A 4 11.62 -9.06 -13.23
N ILE A 5 10.42 -8.55 -12.90
CA ILE A 5 10.13 -7.97 -11.59
C ILE A 5 9.11 -8.86 -10.88
N CYS A 6 9.38 -9.21 -9.63
CA CYS A 6 8.37 -9.75 -8.74
C CYS A 6 7.82 -8.63 -7.86
N THR A 7 6.50 -8.57 -7.72
CA THR A 7 5.84 -7.59 -6.85
C THR A 7 5.16 -8.28 -5.68
N PHE A 8 5.31 -7.70 -4.48
CA PHE A 8 4.66 -8.13 -3.24
C PHE A 8 4.00 -6.91 -2.60
N GLY A 9 2.85 -7.08 -2.00
CA GLY A 9 2.13 -5.97 -1.39
C GLY A 9 0.71 -6.37 -1.02
N ASP A 10 -0.10 -5.36 -0.82
CA ASP A 10 -1.51 -5.52 -0.46
C ASP A 10 -2.45 -5.34 -1.67
N SER A 11 -3.65 -4.83 -1.41
CA SER A 11 -4.67 -4.58 -2.44
C SER A 11 -4.24 -3.50 -3.45
N ILE A 12 -3.44 -2.53 -3.04
CA ILE A 12 -2.94 -1.47 -3.92
C ILE A 12 -1.98 -2.06 -4.94
N MET A 13 -0.96 -2.81 -4.49
CA MET A 13 -0.02 -3.51 -5.37
C MET A 13 -0.73 -4.56 -6.23
N LYS A 14 -1.79 -5.18 -5.71
CA LYS A 14 -2.61 -6.13 -6.48
C LYS A 14 -3.38 -5.45 -7.62
N GLY A 15 -3.60 -4.15 -7.53
CA GLY A 15 -4.31 -3.36 -8.53
C GLY A 15 -5.82 -3.33 -8.33
N VAL A 16 -6.24 -3.31 -7.06
CA VAL A 16 -7.66 -3.31 -6.67
C VAL A 16 -8.28 -1.95 -6.91
N VAL A 17 -9.49 -1.96 -7.45
CA VAL A 17 -10.38 -0.80 -7.57
C VAL A 17 -11.77 -1.15 -7.03
N SER A 18 -12.50 -0.14 -6.58
CA SER A 18 -13.92 -0.24 -6.27
C SER A 18 -14.69 0.64 -7.25
N SER A 19 -15.45 0.04 -8.16
CA SER A 19 -16.18 0.76 -9.20
C SER A 19 -17.69 0.64 -9.09
N GLN A 20 -18.19 -0.26 -8.27
CA GLN A 20 -19.61 -0.59 -8.13
C GLN A 20 -19.96 -0.86 -6.66
N LYS A 21 -21.24 -0.76 -6.35
CA LYS A 21 -21.78 -1.17 -5.07
C LYS A 21 -22.72 -2.36 -5.29
N ASP A 22 -22.77 -3.29 -4.35
CA ASP A 22 -23.75 -4.37 -4.36
C ASP A 22 -25.15 -3.85 -4.02
N ALA A 23 -26.14 -4.73 -4.04
CA ALA A 23 -27.53 -4.39 -3.73
C ALA A 23 -27.72 -3.85 -2.29
N SER A 24 -26.77 -4.06 -1.38
CA SER A 24 -26.74 -3.53 -0.02
C SER A 24 -25.98 -2.20 0.11
N GLY A 25 -25.44 -1.67 -1.01
CA GLY A 25 -24.66 -0.44 -1.03
C GLY A 25 -23.20 -0.62 -0.63
N LYS A 26 -22.71 -1.86 -0.47
CA LYS A 26 -21.30 -2.13 -0.15
C LYS A 26 -20.43 -2.09 -1.40
N PRO A 27 -19.20 -1.52 -1.31
CA PRO A 27 -18.28 -1.51 -2.44
C PRO A 27 -17.94 -2.93 -2.90
N LEU A 28 -17.97 -3.13 -4.21
CA LEU A 28 -17.46 -4.34 -4.86
C LEU A 28 -16.03 -4.08 -5.31
N TYR A 29 -15.11 -4.89 -4.82
CA TYR A 29 -13.70 -4.80 -5.14
C TYR A 29 -13.32 -5.78 -6.24
N GLN A 30 -12.57 -5.30 -7.23
CA GLN A 30 -12.04 -6.12 -8.31
C GLN A 30 -10.62 -5.71 -8.66
N VAL A 31 -9.87 -6.62 -9.25
CA VAL A 31 -8.54 -6.30 -9.80
C VAL A 31 -8.74 -5.66 -11.17
N SER A 32 -8.22 -4.46 -11.36
CA SER A 32 -8.33 -3.74 -12.64
C SER A 32 -7.30 -4.24 -13.65
N GLU A 33 -7.75 -4.51 -14.87
CA GLU A 33 -6.87 -4.69 -16.03
C GLU A 33 -6.03 -3.44 -16.33
N GLN A 34 -6.49 -2.28 -15.86
CA GLN A 34 -5.81 -0.99 -15.95
C GLN A 34 -4.98 -0.65 -14.70
N SER A 35 -4.68 -1.66 -13.84
CA SER A 35 -3.81 -1.48 -12.69
C SER A 35 -2.42 -0.98 -13.11
N PHE A 36 -1.75 -0.25 -12.22
CA PHE A 36 -0.43 0.28 -12.51
C PHE A 36 0.59 -0.84 -12.84
N VAL A 37 0.49 -1.99 -12.19
CA VAL A 37 1.33 -3.16 -12.46
C VAL A 37 1.16 -3.62 -13.92
N ASN A 38 -0.08 -3.77 -14.37
CA ASN A 38 -0.38 -4.19 -15.75
C ASN A 38 0.02 -3.11 -16.77
N ARG A 39 -0.15 -1.81 -16.44
CA ARG A 39 0.28 -0.71 -17.29
C ARG A 39 1.80 -0.69 -17.47
N CYS A 40 2.57 -0.78 -16.38
CA CYS A 40 4.03 -0.83 -16.41
C CYS A 40 4.53 -2.03 -17.21
N GLY A 41 3.97 -3.23 -16.97
CA GLY A 41 4.33 -4.42 -17.73
C GLY A 41 4.19 -4.25 -19.24
N ARG A 42 3.05 -3.66 -19.67
CA ARG A 42 2.79 -3.40 -21.10
C ARG A 42 3.70 -2.32 -21.69
N ARG A 43 3.83 -1.17 -21.01
CA ARG A 43 4.52 0.02 -21.53
C ARG A 43 6.03 -0.13 -21.53
N LEU A 44 6.59 -0.76 -20.49
CA LEU A 44 8.03 -0.99 -20.36
C LEU A 44 8.49 -2.29 -21.05
N GLY A 45 7.55 -3.13 -21.51
CA GLY A 45 7.89 -4.41 -22.13
C GLY A 45 8.59 -5.38 -21.17
N ILE A 46 8.32 -5.29 -19.86
CA ILE A 46 8.93 -6.11 -18.82
C ILE A 46 7.96 -7.21 -18.35
N SER A 47 8.53 -8.31 -17.83
CA SER A 47 7.74 -9.37 -17.21
C SER A 47 7.53 -9.07 -15.74
N ILE A 48 6.28 -8.92 -15.30
CA ILE A 48 5.94 -8.72 -13.89
C ILE A 48 5.17 -9.93 -13.37
N ARG A 49 5.67 -10.53 -12.27
CA ARG A 49 4.95 -11.56 -11.50
C ARG A 49 4.41 -10.92 -10.22
N ASN A 50 3.09 -10.76 -10.15
CA ASN A 50 2.43 -10.08 -9.03
C ASN A 50 1.93 -11.10 -7.99
N PHE A 51 2.54 -11.11 -6.82
CA PHE A 51 2.21 -11.96 -5.66
C PHE A 51 1.49 -11.18 -4.54
N ALA A 52 1.02 -9.98 -4.83
CA ALA A 52 0.29 -9.17 -3.86
C ALA A 52 -1.07 -9.78 -3.50
N CYS A 53 -1.49 -9.60 -2.26
CA CYS A 53 -2.73 -10.16 -1.72
C CYS A 53 -3.53 -9.11 -0.94
N TYR A 54 -4.85 -9.19 -1.02
CA TYR A 54 -5.75 -8.30 -0.27
C TYR A 54 -5.44 -8.29 1.23
N GLY A 55 -5.47 -7.11 1.84
CA GLY A 55 -5.37 -6.95 3.29
C GLY A 55 -4.03 -7.37 3.91
N SER A 56 -3.00 -7.59 3.08
CA SER A 56 -1.70 -8.05 3.55
C SER A 56 -0.96 -6.97 4.31
N THR A 57 -0.34 -7.39 5.42
CA THR A 57 0.61 -6.61 6.20
C THR A 57 2.04 -7.12 5.96
N THR A 58 3.03 -6.46 6.54
CA THR A 58 4.44 -6.93 6.53
C THR A 58 4.59 -8.35 7.06
N THR A 59 3.76 -8.74 8.06
CA THR A 59 3.75 -10.11 8.60
C THR A 59 3.38 -11.15 7.54
N GLN A 60 2.35 -10.89 6.72
CA GLN A 60 1.99 -11.77 5.61
C GLN A 60 2.99 -11.66 4.47
N GLY A 61 3.55 -10.48 4.23
CA GLY A 61 4.59 -10.26 3.22
C GLY A 61 5.77 -11.21 3.40
N MET A 62 6.26 -11.41 4.62
CA MET A 62 7.32 -12.37 4.91
C MET A 62 6.91 -13.81 4.54
N LYS A 63 5.66 -14.20 4.83
CA LYS A 63 5.15 -15.54 4.46
C LYS A 63 5.10 -15.72 2.94
N TYR A 64 4.68 -14.69 2.19
CA TYR A 64 4.63 -14.75 0.73
C TYR A 64 6.03 -14.81 0.11
N ILE A 65 6.99 -14.01 0.58
CA ILE A 65 8.38 -14.08 0.12
C ILE A 65 8.97 -15.47 0.37
N ASN A 66 8.73 -16.06 1.55
CA ASN A 66 9.19 -17.43 1.84
C ASN A 66 8.55 -18.47 0.92
N ARG A 67 7.27 -18.31 0.56
CA ARG A 67 6.58 -19.22 -0.36
C ARG A 67 7.09 -19.14 -1.79
N HIS A 68 7.58 -17.95 -2.19
CA HIS A 68 8.00 -17.63 -3.55
C HIS A 68 9.51 -17.37 -3.66
N GLU A 69 10.32 -18.05 -2.82
CA GLU A 69 11.78 -17.88 -2.83
C GLU A 69 12.43 -18.18 -4.17
N LYS A 70 11.87 -19.12 -4.94
CA LYS A 70 12.35 -19.45 -6.28
C LYS A 70 12.19 -18.25 -7.21
N GLU A 71 10.99 -17.68 -7.25
CA GLU A 71 10.67 -16.53 -8.09
C GLU A 71 11.47 -15.28 -7.68
N VAL A 72 11.67 -15.08 -6.37
CA VAL A 72 12.52 -14.00 -5.84
C VAL A 72 13.97 -14.15 -6.32
N LYS A 73 14.52 -15.38 -6.35
CA LYS A 73 15.88 -15.63 -6.84
C LYS A 73 16.03 -15.47 -8.35
N GLU A 74 14.95 -15.68 -9.10
CA GLU A 74 14.92 -15.58 -10.58
C GLU A 74 14.66 -14.14 -11.04
N ALA A 75 14.11 -13.27 -10.18
CA ALA A 75 13.77 -11.91 -10.52
C ALA A 75 14.98 -10.97 -10.43
N ASP A 76 15.04 -10.00 -11.34
CA ASP A 76 16.06 -8.94 -11.31
C ASP A 76 15.80 -7.96 -10.17
N TYR A 77 14.51 -7.66 -9.90
CA TYR A 77 14.09 -6.74 -8.83
C TYR A 77 12.85 -7.25 -8.10
N ILE A 78 12.76 -6.90 -6.84
CA ILE A 78 11.61 -7.20 -5.97
C ILE A 78 11.02 -5.87 -5.51
N LEU A 79 9.92 -5.46 -6.14
CA LEU A 79 9.16 -4.27 -5.76
C LEU A 79 8.12 -4.65 -4.72
N PHE A 80 8.08 -3.96 -3.60
CA PHE A 80 7.12 -4.25 -2.54
C PHE A 80 6.60 -2.98 -1.85
N GLU A 81 5.35 -3.07 -1.44
CA GLU A 81 4.59 -2.01 -0.80
C GLU A 81 3.73 -2.62 0.30
N TYR A 82 3.95 -2.17 1.52
CA TYR A 82 3.18 -2.50 2.72
C TYR A 82 3.15 -1.28 3.62
N GLY A 83 2.12 -1.18 4.45
CA GLY A 83 1.98 -0.11 5.44
C GLY A 83 0.53 0.28 5.66
N GLY A 84 -0.27 0.39 4.60
CA GLY A 84 -1.68 0.76 4.70
C GLY A 84 -2.50 -0.18 5.60
N ASN A 85 -2.28 -1.49 5.47
CA ASN A 85 -2.92 -2.46 6.36
C ASN A 85 -2.21 -2.61 7.71
N ASP A 86 -0.90 -2.32 7.78
CA ASP A 86 -0.15 -2.39 9.03
C ASP A 86 -0.62 -1.33 10.02
N CYS A 87 -0.88 -0.12 9.54
CA CYS A 87 -1.36 1.00 10.35
C CYS A 87 -2.85 0.94 10.70
N ASP A 88 -3.61 0.00 10.12
CA ASP A 88 -5.05 -0.10 10.29
C ASP A 88 -5.43 -0.76 11.62
N TYR A 89 -6.62 -0.44 12.13
CA TYR A 89 -7.12 -0.88 13.44
C TYR A 89 -8.29 -1.87 13.31
N ASP A 90 -8.64 -2.53 14.41
CA ASP A 90 -9.92 -3.19 14.55
C ASP A 90 -11.01 -2.16 14.92
N TRP A 91 -11.61 -1.57 13.89
CA TRP A 91 -12.60 -0.51 14.05
C TRP A 91 -13.86 -0.96 14.80
N LYS A 92 -14.17 -2.25 14.83
CA LYS A 92 -15.27 -2.79 15.64
C LYS A 92 -14.94 -2.67 17.13
N SER A 93 -13.72 -3.01 17.51
CA SER A 93 -13.25 -2.86 18.89
C SER A 93 -13.18 -1.38 19.28
N VAL A 94 -12.66 -0.51 18.42
CA VAL A 94 -12.63 0.94 18.65
C VAL A 94 -14.04 1.49 18.86
N ALA A 95 -14.99 1.11 18.00
CA ALA A 95 -16.38 1.54 18.13
C ALA A 95 -17.07 1.05 19.41
N ALA A 96 -16.67 -0.13 19.91
CA ALA A 96 -17.26 -0.72 21.13
C ALA A 96 -16.67 -0.11 22.41
N THR A 97 -15.37 0.14 22.45
CA THR A 97 -14.65 0.61 23.65
C THR A 97 -13.73 1.81 23.36
N PRO A 98 -14.29 2.98 22.97
CA PRO A 98 -13.49 4.12 22.46
C PRO A 98 -12.57 4.77 23.51
N HIS A 99 -12.72 4.43 24.79
CA HIS A 99 -11.88 4.94 25.88
C HIS A 99 -10.70 4.02 26.21
N GLU A 100 -10.64 2.84 25.58
CA GLU A 100 -9.54 1.91 25.75
C GLU A 100 -8.40 2.19 24.78
N MET A 101 -7.21 1.66 25.11
CA MET A 101 -6.08 1.68 24.20
C MET A 101 -6.28 0.65 23.10
N HIS A 102 -6.24 1.09 21.84
CA HIS A 102 -6.24 0.22 20.67
C HIS A 102 -4.90 0.31 19.97
N LEU A 103 -4.37 -0.83 19.55
CA LEU A 103 -3.14 -0.90 18.77
C LEU A 103 -3.48 -1.20 17.31
N PRO A 104 -2.70 -0.66 16.36
CA PRO A 104 -2.83 -1.04 14.96
C PRO A 104 -2.42 -2.50 14.77
N LYS A 105 -2.74 -3.09 13.62
CA LYS A 105 -2.40 -4.48 13.29
C LYS A 105 -0.91 -4.78 13.48
N ASN A 106 -0.05 -3.85 13.06
CA ASN A 106 1.37 -3.86 13.37
C ASN A 106 1.78 -2.48 13.91
N PRO A 107 2.05 -2.32 15.21
CA PRO A 107 2.59 -1.08 15.76
C PRO A 107 3.83 -0.60 14.99
N LEU A 108 4.09 0.70 14.99
CA LEU A 108 5.09 1.33 14.11
C LEU A 108 6.50 0.73 14.26
N ASP A 109 6.90 0.42 15.49
CA ASP A 109 8.19 -0.23 15.79
C ASP A 109 8.25 -1.67 15.26
N VAL A 110 7.16 -2.42 15.38
CA VAL A 110 7.01 -3.78 14.83
C VAL A 110 7.03 -3.73 13.30
N PHE A 111 6.28 -2.79 12.69
CA PHE A 111 6.29 -2.55 11.25
C PHE A 111 7.71 -2.28 10.73
N VAL A 112 8.43 -1.36 11.36
CA VAL A 112 9.81 -1.02 10.97
C VAL A 112 10.73 -2.23 11.07
N SER A 113 10.64 -3.01 12.15
CA SER A 113 11.45 -4.22 12.33
C SER A 113 11.13 -5.27 11.25
N GLN A 114 9.87 -5.56 11.03
CA GLN A 114 9.44 -6.54 10.02
C GLN A 114 9.83 -6.12 8.59
N TYR A 115 9.71 -4.82 8.29
CA TYR A 115 10.12 -4.30 6.98
C TYR A 115 11.63 -4.45 6.73
N GLN A 116 12.45 -4.23 7.76
CA GLN A 116 13.88 -4.47 7.69
C GLN A 116 14.20 -5.96 7.46
N ASP A 117 13.46 -6.85 8.12
CA ASP A 117 13.63 -8.29 7.93
C ASP A 117 13.21 -8.74 6.53
N LEU A 118 12.17 -8.13 5.93
CA LEU A 118 11.80 -8.34 4.52
C LEU A 118 12.96 -7.97 3.58
N ILE A 119 13.54 -6.78 3.74
CA ILE A 119 14.68 -6.31 2.95
C ILE A 119 15.87 -7.26 3.10
N LYS A 120 16.20 -7.64 4.33
CA LYS A 120 17.29 -8.58 4.64
C LYS A 120 17.05 -9.96 4.00
N LYS A 121 15.81 -10.46 4.08
CA LYS A 121 15.43 -11.74 3.47
C LYS A 121 15.60 -11.71 1.95
N ILE A 122 15.12 -10.65 1.28
CA ILE A 122 15.27 -10.49 -0.17
C ILE A 122 16.75 -10.47 -0.56
N ARG A 123 17.58 -9.69 0.15
CA ARG A 123 19.03 -9.63 -0.10
C ARG A 123 19.73 -10.96 0.13
N ASN A 124 19.35 -11.73 1.14
CA ASN A 124 19.89 -13.07 1.39
C ASN A 124 19.55 -14.05 0.25
N LEU A 125 18.44 -13.85 -0.42
CA LEU A 125 18.04 -14.59 -1.61
C LEU A 125 18.71 -14.05 -2.91
N LYS A 126 19.60 -13.06 -2.80
CA LYS A 126 20.27 -12.36 -3.92
C LYS A 126 19.32 -11.50 -4.77
N GLY A 127 18.13 -11.20 -4.27
CA GLY A 127 17.20 -10.25 -4.91
C GLY A 127 17.58 -8.81 -4.63
N ASN A 128 17.20 -7.90 -5.55
CA ASN A 128 17.35 -6.47 -5.41
C ASN A 128 16.03 -5.85 -4.90
N PRO A 129 15.93 -5.48 -3.61
CA PRO A 129 14.71 -4.90 -3.07
C PRO A 129 14.51 -3.47 -3.55
N VAL A 130 13.28 -3.12 -3.91
CA VAL A 130 12.82 -1.76 -4.23
C VAL A 130 11.55 -1.50 -3.43
N ILE A 131 11.49 -0.40 -2.70
CA ILE A 131 10.31 0.01 -1.93
C ILE A 131 9.43 0.89 -2.83
N MET A 132 8.12 0.77 -2.72
CA MET A 132 7.17 1.78 -3.18
C MET A 132 6.58 2.48 -1.95
N SER A 133 6.55 3.82 -1.96
CA SER A 133 5.87 4.59 -0.92
C SER A 133 4.35 4.38 -0.99
N LEU A 134 3.62 4.79 0.03
CA LEU A 134 2.17 4.65 0.08
C LEU A 134 1.50 5.78 -0.71
N PRO A 135 0.47 5.52 -1.53
CA PRO A 135 -0.42 6.55 -2.03
C PRO A 135 -1.13 7.26 -0.87
N LEU A 136 -1.59 8.48 -1.09
CA LEU A 136 -2.37 9.20 -0.08
C LEU A 136 -3.72 8.53 0.16
N ILE A 137 -4.29 8.78 1.34
CA ILE A 137 -5.67 8.44 1.66
C ILE A 137 -6.52 9.70 1.80
N ASP A 138 -7.80 9.63 1.44
CA ASP A 138 -8.79 10.65 1.76
C ASP A 138 -9.39 10.33 3.14
N PRO A 139 -9.06 11.08 4.20
CA PRO A 139 -9.44 10.72 5.56
C PRO A 139 -10.95 10.77 5.80
N ASP A 140 -11.69 11.63 5.08
CA ASP A 140 -13.14 11.75 5.26
C ASP A 140 -13.88 10.59 4.58
N ARG A 141 -13.53 10.26 3.33
CA ARG A 141 -14.07 9.09 2.64
C ARG A 141 -13.69 7.79 3.36
N PHE A 142 -12.44 7.69 3.82
CA PHE A 142 -12.00 6.51 4.56
C PHE A 142 -12.75 6.38 5.89
N PHE A 143 -12.98 7.47 6.61
CA PHE A 143 -13.79 7.47 7.82
C PHE A 143 -15.23 7.02 7.54
N ASP A 144 -15.85 7.48 6.48
CA ASP A 144 -17.18 7.04 6.07
C ASP A 144 -17.21 5.54 5.76
N HIS A 145 -16.17 5.05 5.08
CA HIS A 145 -16.04 3.64 4.74
C HIS A 145 -15.84 2.75 5.97
N LEU A 146 -14.85 3.04 6.83
CA LEU A 146 -14.50 2.21 7.98
C LEU A 146 -15.58 2.20 9.08
N SER A 147 -16.34 3.30 9.19
CA SER A 147 -17.39 3.45 10.21
C SER A 147 -18.76 2.95 9.75
N ALA A 148 -18.90 2.48 8.51
CA ALA A 148 -20.15 1.98 7.97
C ALA A 148 -20.71 0.82 8.82
N GLY A 149 -21.89 1.01 9.40
CA GLY A 149 -22.54 0.04 10.28
C GLY A 149 -21.95 -0.07 11.71
N LEU A 150 -21.06 0.86 12.08
CA LEU A 150 -20.45 0.98 13.41
C LEU A 150 -20.91 2.26 14.11
N ASN A 151 -20.57 2.40 15.39
CA ASN A 151 -20.78 3.65 16.14
C ASN A 151 -19.74 4.71 15.69
N ARG A 152 -20.17 5.58 14.78
CA ARG A 152 -19.33 6.66 14.21
C ARG A 152 -18.82 7.65 15.26
N ASP A 153 -19.69 8.01 16.21
CA ASP A 153 -19.34 9.01 17.24
C ASP A 153 -18.24 8.48 18.16
N ASN A 154 -18.30 7.19 18.51
CA ASN A 154 -17.26 6.54 19.29
C ASN A 154 -15.93 6.51 18.54
N ILE A 155 -15.93 6.14 17.25
CA ILE A 155 -14.73 6.13 16.44
C ILE A 155 -14.17 7.54 16.30
N LEU A 156 -15.01 8.53 16.00
CA LEU A 156 -14.58 9.93 15.87
C LEU A 156 -14.03 10.47 17.20
N SER A 157 -14.66 10.14 18.31
CA SER A 157 -14.16 10.50 19.66
C SER A 157 -12.77 9.89 19.92
N TRP A 158 -12.57 8.62 19.60
CA TRP A 158 -11.27 7.96 19.73
C TRP A 158 -10.19 8.62 18.84
N LEU A 159 -10.57 9.08 17.65
CA LEU A 159 -9.72 9.87 16.75
C LEU A 159 -9.50 11.31 17.22
N GLY A 160 -9.96 11.70 18.43
CA GLY A 160 -9.82 13.06 18.95
C GLY A 160 -10.70 14.09 18.25
N GLY A 161 -11.81 13.67 17.66
CA GLY A 161 -12.80 14.50 16.99
C GLY A 161 -12.41 14.93 15.57
N ARG A 162 -11.39 14.32 14.95
CA ARG A 162 -10.89 14.71 13.61
C ARG A 162 -10.52 13.49 12.77
N THR A 163 -11.11 13.37 11.61
CA THR A 163 -10.78 12.33 10.61
C THR A 163 -9.34 12.45 10.11
N MET A 164 -8.76 13.65 10.14
CA MET A 164 -7.38 13.93 9.74
C MET A 164 -6.35 13.07 10.51
N HIS A 165 -6.67 12.55 11.70
CA HIS A 165 -5.79 11.63 12.42
C HIS A 165 -5.55 10.32 11.65
N LEU A 166 -6.51 9.85 10.83
CA LEU A 166 -6.33 8.71 9.94
C LEU A 166 -5.21 8.97 8.93
N TYR A 167 -5.24 10.15 8.30
CA TYR A 167 -4.21 10.58 7.36
C TYR A 167 -2.84 10.72 8.04
N GLN A 168 -2.78 11.44 9.16
CA GLN A 168 -1.53 11.66 9.89
C GLN A 168 -0.89 10.34 10.33
N TRP A 169 -1.73 9.40 10.79
CA TRP A 169 -1.27 8.09 11.22
C TRP A 169 -0.74 7.25 10.05
N HIS A 170 -1.44 7.24 8.93
CA HIS A 170 -0.98 6.60 7.71
C HIS A 170 0.35 7.18 7.22
N GLU A 171 0.50 8.50 7.22
CA GLU A 171 1.74 9.17 6.82
C GLU A 171 2.92 8.90 7.78
N MET A 172 2.68 8.61 9.04
CA MET A 172 3.77 8.18 9.94
C MET A 172 4.43 6.89 9.45
N TYR A 173 3.65 5.92 8.96
CA TYR A 173 4.20 4.68 8.36
C TYR A 173 4.91 4.99 7.05
N ASN A 174 4.32 5.84 6.22
CA ASN A 174 4.92 6.26 4.95
C ASN A 174 6.28 6.95 5.16
N VAL A 175 6.39 7.89 6.10
CA VAL A 175 7.65 8.55 6.45
C VAL A 175 8.72 7.56 6.92
N GLU A 176 8.34 6.51 7.66
CA GLU A 176 9.30 5.46 8.04
C GLU A 176 9.83 4.67 6.85
N LEU A 177 9.05 4.49 5.77
CA LEU A 177 9.55 3.88 4.52
C LEU A 177 10.69 4.70 3.93
N PHE A 178 10.55 6.03 3.84
CA PHE A 178 11.62 6.91 3.34
C PHE A 178 12.86 6.88 4.25
N LYS A 179 12.68 6.90 5.57
CA LYS A 179 13.78 6.78 6.53
C LYS A 179 14.51 5.44 6.40
N MET A 180 13.76 4.34 6.24
CA MET A 180 14.33 3.01 6.04
C MET A 180 15.05 2.90 4.71
N ALA A 181 14.46 3.37 3.62
CA ALA A 181 15.07 3.39 2.29
C ALA A 181 16.45 4.06 2.33
N ARG A 182 16.53 5.24 2.94
CA ARG A 182 17.79 5.98 3.12
C ARG A 182 18.78 5.22 3.99
N ARG A 183 18.37 4.75 5.19
CA ARG A 183 19.23 4.07 6.16
C ARG A 183 19.80 2.77 5.62
N LEU A 184 18.99 2.00 4.91
CA LEU A 184 19.35 0.69 4.38
C LEU A 184 19.86 0.72 2.95
N ARG A 185 19.92 1.91 2.33
CA ARG A 185 20.32 2.11 0.92
C ARG A 185 19.52 1.20 -0.02
N VAL A 186 18.20 1.25 0.11
CA VAL A 186 17.23 0.60 -0.77
C VAL A 186 16.60 1.66 -1.65
N PRO A 187 16.52 1.48 -2.97
CA PRO A 187 15.77 2.38 -3.82
C PRO A 187 14.31 2.47 -3.37
N ILE A 188 13.73 3.67 -3.43
CA ILE A 188 12.31 3.90 -3.18
C ILE A 188 11.68 4.64 -4.34
N ILE A 189 10.54 4.17 -4.80
CA ILE A 189 9.69 4.86 -5.76
C ILE A 189 8.72 5.70 -4.97
N ASP A 190 8.86 7.01 -5.06
CA ASP A 190 7.97 7.96 -4.40
C ASP A 190 6.71 8.15 -5.22
N VAL A 191 5.66 7.42 -4.88
CA VAL A 191 4.31 7.61 -5.46
C VAL A 191 3.46 8.58 -4.62
N THR A 192 3.92 8.97 -3.44
CA THR A 192 3.22 9.89 -2.55
C THR A 192 3.23 11.31 -3.08
N SER A 193 4.42 11.82 -3.45
CA SER A 193 4.60 13.21 -3.91
C SER A 193 3.73 13.59 -5.11
N PRO A 194 3.58 12.76 -6.18
CA PRO A 194 2.67 13.07 -7.27
C PRO A 194 1.21 13.27 -6.86
N PHE A 195 0.73 12.54 -5.84
CA PHE A 195 -0.62 12.78 -5.31
C PHE A 195 -0.69 14.10 -4.52
N LEU A 196 0.37 14.45 -3.76
CA LEU A 196 0.44 15.72 -3.02
C LEU A 196 0.45 16.95 -3.94
N GLU A 197 0.98 16.83 -5.15
CA GLU A 197 1.01 17.91 -6.14
C GLU A 197 -0.38 18.21 -6.73
N LEU A 198 -1.33 17.28 -6.60
CA LEU A 198 -2.68 17.47 -7.09
C LEU A 198 -3.51 18.33 -6.14
N ARG A 199 -4.28 19.29 -6.69
CA ARG A 199 -5.23 20.08 -5.88
C ARG A 199 -6.34 19.21 -5.27
N ASN A 200 -6.84 18.23 -6.05
CA ASN A 200 -7.92 17.33 -5.67
C ASN A 200 -7.47 15.88 -5.85
N TYR A 201 -6.51 15.43 -5.04
CA TYR A 201 -6.02 14.05 -5.11
C TYR A 201 -7.13 13.01 -4.83
N SER A 202 -8.19 13.39 -4.10
CA SER A 202 -9.36 12.54 -3.86
C SER A 202 -10.05 12.08 -5.15
N ASP A 203 -9.92 12.82 -6.26
CA ASP A 203 -10.45 12.41 -7.58
C ASP A 203 -9.68 11.22 -8.18
N TYR A 204 -8.54 10.86 -7.62
CA TYR A 204 -7.69 9.74 -7.99
C TYR A 204 -7.87 8.51 -7.10
N LEU A 205 -8.76 8.60 -6.11
CA LEU A 205 -9.12 7.53 -5.20
C LEU A 205 -10.53 7.01 -5.49
N CYS A 206 -10.78 5.78 -5.08
CA CYS A 206 -12.11 5.20 -5.02
C CYS A 206 -12.96 5.85 -3.92
N ASP A 207 -14.26 5.53 -3.86
CA ASP A 207 -15.19 6.06 -2.86
C ASP A 207 -14.80 5.67 -1.42
N ASP A 208 -14.01 4.62 -1.24
CA ASP A 208 -13.52 4.18 0.08
C ASP A 208 -12.39 5.06 0.64
N GLY A 209 -11.84 5.95 -0.17
CA GLY A 209 -10.81 6.90 0.23
C GLY A 209 -9.41 6.30 0.40
N ILE A 210 -9.19 5.01 0.05
CA ILE A 210 -7.89 4.33 0.22
C ILE A 210 -7.36 3.71 -1.06
N HIS A 211 -8.22 3.10 -1.89
CA HIS A 211 -7.76 2.47 -3.11
C HIS A 211 -7.64 3.50 -4.24
N PRO A 212 -6.52 3.56 -4.97
CA PRO A 212 -6.43 4.33 -6.20
C PRO A 212 -7.48 3.84 -7.20
N ASN A 213 -8.20 4.75 -7.83
CA ASN A 213 -9.04 4.42 -8.97
C ASN A 213 -8.20 4.32 -10.26
N GLU A 214 -8.82 4.20 -11.44
CA GLU A 214 -8.05 4.07 -12.69
C GLU A 214 -7.15 5.26 -13.00
N LYS A 215 -7.54 6.50 -12.57
CA LYS A 215 -6.68 7.69 -12.69
C LYS A 215 -5.49 7.60 -11.73
N GLY A 216 -5.74 7.15 -10.49
CA GLY A 216 -4.68 6.94 -9.51
C GLY A 216 -3.70 5.85 -9.95
N HIS A 217 -4.20 4.73 -10.48
CA HIS A 217 -3.34 3.71 -11.08
C HIS A 217 -2.54 4.22 -12.27
N ALA A 218 -3.10 5.10 -13.10
CA ALA A 218 -2.36 5.71 -14.21
C ALA A 218 -1.23 6.61 -13.70
N LEU A 219 -1.48 7.43 -12.66
CA LEU A 219 -0.49 8.29 -12.03
C LEU A 219 0.67 7.48 -11.42
N ILE A 220 0.35 6.41 -10.70
CA ILE A 220 1.36 5.50 -10.13
C ILE A 220 2.20 4.87 -11.25
N ALA A 221 1.56 4.40 -12.33
CA ALA A 221 2.28 3.81 -13.46
C ALA A 221 3.24 4.82 -14.11
N GLU A 222 2.80 6.04 -14.37
CA GLU A 222 3.64 7.11 -14.91
C GLU A 222 4.83 7.43 -14.00
N THR A 223 4.59 7.48 -12.69
CA THR A 223 5.65 7.69 -11.69
C THR A 223 6.70 6.58 -11.74
N ILE A 224 6.28 5.31 -11.83
CA ILE A 224 7.20 4.17 -11.93
C ILE A 224 7.97 4.23 -13.25
N GLU A 225 7.30 4.52 -14.35
CA GLU A 225 7.90 4.63 -15.69
C GLU A 225 8.99 5.72 -15.74
N ASN A 226 8.71 6.89 -15.17
CA ASN A 226 9.64 8.02 -15.11
C ASN A 226 10.89 7.73 -14.26
N ASN A 227 10.75 6.87 -13.25
CA ASN A 227 11.87 6.47 -12.38
C ASN A 227 12.54 5.16 -12.82
N PHE A 228 12.03 4.49 -13.87
CA PHE A 228 12.46 3.15 -14.25
C PHE A 228 13.95 3.08 -14.53
N GLY A 229 14.47 3.96 -15.39
CA GLY A 229 15.89 3.98 -15.78
C GLY A 229 16.85 4.36 -14.64
N ALA A 230 16.37 5.02 -13.59
CA ALA A 230 17.20 5.37 -12.44
C ALA A 230 17.25 4.25 -11.36
N ILE A 231 16.25 3.39 -11.33
CA ILE A 231 16.07 2.38 -10.25
C ILE A 231 16.35 0.97 -10.77
N PHE A 232 15.93 0.66 -12.00
CA PHE A 232 15.93 -0.69 -12.56
C PHE A 232 16.97 -0.82 -13.71
N VAL A 233 18.21 -0.47 -13.45
CA VAL A 233 19.31 -0.54 -14.43
C VAL A 233 20.21 -1.73 -14.16
#